data_6c55e719db1bf6ba38074f7bfad354a8
#
_entry.id   6c55e719db1bf6ba38074f7bfad354a8
#
_cell.length_a   1.000
_cell.length_b   1.000
_cell.length_c   1.000
_cell.angle_alpha   90.00
_cell.angle_beta   90.00
_cell.angle_gamma   90.00
#
_symmetry.space_group_name_H-M   'P 1'
#
loop_
_entity.id
_entity.type
_entity.pdbx_description
1 polymer ?
#
loop_
_entity_poly.entity_id
_entity_poly.type
_entity_poly.pdbx_seq_one_letter_code
_entity_poly.pdbx_strand_id
1 'polypeptide(L)'
;LRYNNWSKTDIPKVQAVVFCVMDVSGSMDERKKALAKTFHILLYLFLMKEYEHIAIEYIPYHTRAWRATEQEFYYGHETGGTMTSAGLELTYSTIMEHYPPSLWNIYIAHASDGDNFPSDDIIVEDIIRTKLLPIVQYYAYVEITPDSAYGWGSSTKLYDVLKPIGDEMGNLSVAKIDDEAAVYPVFVKLFERKK
;
A
#
# COMPACT_ATOMS: atom_id res chain seq x y z
N LEU A 1 13.48 -43.36 -27.26
CA LEU A 1 12.58 -42.22 -27.02
C LEU A 1 13.20 -41.38 -25.89
N ARG A 2 13.79 -40.21 -26.24
CA ARG A 2 14.26 -39.21 -25.26
C ARG A 2 13.08 -38.29 -24.93
N TYR A 3 12.59 -38.33 -23.71
CA TYR A 3 11.66 -37.36 -23.18
C TYR A 3 12.47 -36.12 -22.78
N ASN A 4 12.21 -34.98 -23.45
CA ASN A 4 12.68 -33.69 -22.99
C ASN A 4 11.86 -33.30 -21.74
N ASN A 5 12.47 -33.41 -20.57
CA ASN A 5 11.92 -32.96 -19.32
C ASN A 5 12.13 -31.44 -19.26
N TRP A 6 11.13 -30.65 -19.67
CA TRP A 6 11.12 -29.22 -19.50
C TRP A 6 10.75 -28.93 -18.03
N SER A 7 11.76 -28.75 -17.19
CA SER A 7 11.53 -28.10 -15.91
C SER A 7 11.36 -26.60 -16.17
N LYS A 8 10.20 -26.04 -15.81
CA LYS A 8 10.06 -24.59 -15.70
C LYS A 8 10.98 -24.14 -14.58
N THR A 9 12.13 -23.58 -14.91
CA THR A 9 12.94 -22.82 -13.98
C THR A 9 12.32 -21.45 -13.92
N ASP A 10 11.75 -21.06 -12.78
CA ASP A 10 11.29 -19.69 -12.57
C ASP A 10 12.53 -18.79 -12.66
N ILE A 11 12.61 -17.98 -13.70
CA ILE A 11 13.65 -16.96 -13.84
C ILE A 11 13.34 -15.91 -12.77
N PRO A 12 14.27 -15.63 -11.82
CA PRO A 12 14.05 -14.59 -10.83
C PRO A 12 13.72 -13.27 -11.53
N LYS A 13 12.62 -12.63 -11.14
CA LYS A 13 12.27 -11.30 -11.65
C LYS A 13 13.28 -10.31 -11.09
N VAL A 14 14.01 -9.63 -11.95
CA VAL A 14 15.07 -8.67 -11.58
C VAL A 14 14.53 -7.26 -11.31
N GLN A 15 13.24 -7.04 -11.54
CA GLN A 15 12.60 -5.73 -11.43
C GLN A 15 11.39 -5.77 -10.49
N ALA A 16 11.23 -4.66 -9.76
CA ALA A 16 10.12 -4.44 -8.85
C ALA A 16 9.45 -3.10 -9.10
N VAL A 17 8.18 -2.99 -8.75
CA VAL A 17 7.45 -1.74 -8.68
C VAL A 17 6.86 -1.56 -7.29
N VAL A 18 6.98 -0.35 -6.76
CA VAL A 18 6.36 0.06 -5.48
C VAL A 18 5.24 1.04 -5.79
N PHE A 19 4.04 0.68 -5.42
CA PHE A 19 2.89 1.59 -5.41
C PHE A 19 2.80 2.26 -4.05
N CYS A 20 3.16 3.54 -3.98
CA CYS A 20 2.93 4.39 -2.83
C CYS A 20 1.49 4.90 -2.91
N VAL A 21 0.60 4.32 -2.12
CA VAL A 21 -0.82 4.71 -2.06
C VAL A 21 -1.04 5.51 -0.79
N MET A 22 -1.60 6.72 -0.89
CA MET A 22 -1.77 7.57 0.29
C MET A 22 -3.10 8.32 0.24
N ASP A 23 -3.80 8.29 1.36
CA ASP A 23 -4.89 9.19 1.64
C ASP A 23 -4.36 10.63 1.70
N VAL A 24 -4.99 11.51 0.93
CA VAL A 24 -4.71 12.96 0.95
C VAL A 24 -5.97 13.76 1.29
N SER A 25 -6.94 13.13 1.95
CA SER A 25 -8.13 13.80 2.48
C SER A 25 -7.77 14.89 3.49
N GLY A 26 -8.74 15.75 3.82
CA GLY A 26 -8.50 16.89 4.69
C GLY A 26 -8.01 16.57 6.11
N SER A 27 -8.19 15.33 6.58
CA SER A 27 -7.70 14.83 7.87
C SER A 27 -6.21 14.42 7.85
N MET A 28 -5.63 14.21 6.65
CA MET A 28 -4.21 13.90 6.45
C MET A 28 -3.36 15.16 6.43
N ASP A 29 -3.00 15.66 7.60
CA ASP A 29 -2.14 16.83 7.78
C ASP A 29 -0.67 16.58 7.37
N GLU A 30 0.15 17.64 7.39
CA GLU A 30 1.57 17.59 7.00
C GLU A 30 2.39 16.62 7.86
N ARG A 31 2.05 16.48 9.16
CA ARG A 31 2.73 15.54 10.06
C ARG A 31 2.46 14.10 9.65
N LYS A 32 1.21 13.77 9.37
CA LYS A 32 0.82 12.44 8.91
C LYS A 32 1.46 12.10 7.57
N LYS A 33 1.46 13.05 6.62
CA LYS A 33 2.14 12.88 5.33
C LYS A 33 3.64 12.66 5.48
N ALA A 34 4.30 13.33 6.43
CA ALA A 34 5.73 13.13 6.71
C ALA A 34 6.02 11.70 7.23
N LEU A 35 5.16 11.15 8.10
CA LEU A 35 5.27 9.77 8.58
C LEU A 35 5.07 8.76 7.42
N ALA A 36 4.05 8.98 6.58
CA ALA A 36 3.82 8.18 5.38
C ALA A 36 5.04 8.21 4.43
N LYS A 37 5.61 9.40 4.21
CA LYS A 37 6.81 9.57 3.38
C LYS A 37 7.99 8.76 3.91
N THR A 38 8.25 8.83 5.21
CA THR A 38 9.33 8.07 5.84
C THR A 38 9.12 6.57 5.66
N PHE A 39 7.90 6.07 5.85
CA PHE A 39 7.56 4.67 5.62
C PHE A 39 7.80 4.24 4.14
N HIS A 40 7.34 5.04 3.18
CA HIS A 40 7.54 4.76 1.75
C HIS A 40 9.03 4.73 1.36
N ILE A 41 9.83 5.68 1.87
CA ILE A 41 11.28 5.73 1.65
C ILE A 41 11.97 4.49 2.20
N LEU A 42 11.61 4.04 3.41
CA LEU A 42 12.19 2.83 4.00
C LEU A 42 11.91 1.59 3.17
N LEU A 43 10.70 1.45 2.63
CA LEU A 43 10.39 0.33 1.73
C LEU A 43 11.21 0.39 0.44
N TYR A 44 11.31 1.56 -0.18
CA TYR A 44 12.14 1.73 -1.36
C TYR A 44 13.60 1.36 -1.11
N LEU A 45 14.20 1.86 -0.02
CA LEU A 45 15.58 1.55 0.36
C LEU A 45 15.79 0.06 0.66
N PHE A 46 14.80 -0.59 1.24
CA PHE A 46 14.84 -2.03 1.48
C PHE A 46 14.86 -2.81 0.16
N LEU A 47 13.98 -2.47 -0.78
CA LEU A 47 13.88 -3.16 -2.06
C LEU A 47 15.09 -2.90 -2.97
N MET A 48 15.76 -1.74 -2.85
CA MET A 48 17.02 -1.47 -3.59
C MET A 48 18.15 -2.48 -3.30
N LYS A 49 18.07 -3.22 -2.20
CA LYS A 49 19.04 -4.27 -1.88
C LYS A 49 18.73 -5.59 -2.58
N GLU A 50 17.48 -5.80 -2.99
CA GLU A 50 16.99 -7.06 -3.53
C GLU A 50 16.78 -7.00 -5.05
N TYR A 51 16.61 -5.79 -5.63
CA TYR A 51 16.26 -5.60 -7.04
C TYR A 51 17.18 -4.62 -7.74
N GLU A 52 17.56 -4.93 -8.98
CA GLU A 52 18.40 -4.08 -9.81
C GLU A 52 17.62 -2.88 -10.39
N HIS A 53 16.33 -3.09 -10.66
CA HIS A 53 15.44 -2.07 -11.23
C HIS A 53 14.18 -1.92 -10.39
N ILE A 54 13.94 -0.72 -9.90
CA ILE A 54 12.74 -0.38 -9.13
C ILE A 54 12.05 0.81 -9.76
N ALA A 55 10.77 0.62 -10.11
CA ALA A 55 9.86 1.69 -10.45
C ALA A 55 9.07 2.12 -9.22
N ILE A 56 8.66 3.39 -9.16
CA ILE A 56 7.77 3.89 -8.10
C ILE A 56 6.59 4.57 -8.77
N GLU A 57 5.39 4.22 -8.31
CA GLU A 57 4.13 4.86 -8.69
C GLU A 57 3.52 5.54 -7.46
N TYR A 58 3.09 6.77 -7.64
CA TYR A 58 2.47 7.56 -6.58
C TYR A 58 0.98 7.72 -6.88
N ILE A 59 0.14 7.17 -5.98
CA ILE A 59 -1.31 7.14 -6.09
C ILE A 59 -1.93 7.84 -4.88
N PRO A 60 -2.04 9.18 -4.88
CA PRO A 60 -2.84 9.88 -3.89
C PRO A 60 -4.33 9.66 -4.15
N TYR A 61 -5.11 9.58 -3.07
CA TYR A 61 -6.55 9.48 -3.17
C TYR A 61 -7.28 10.26 -2.07
N HIS A 62 -8.49 10.69 -2.39
CA HIS A 62 -9.52 11.15 -1.46
C HIS A 62 -10.87 10.57 -1.94
N THR A 63 -11.83 11.34 -2.42
CA THR A 63 -13.04 10.82 -3.12
C THR A 63 -12.75 10.38 -4.56
N ARG A 64 -11.58 10.66 -5.08
CA ARG A 64 -11.02 10.22 -6.37
C ARG A 64 -9.54 9.92 -6.21
N ALA A 65 -8.97 9.20 -7.17
CA ALA A 65 -7.54 8.91 -7.21
C ALA A 65 -6.92 9.34 -8.54
N TRP A 66 -5.60 9.57 -8.55
CA TRP A 66 -4.85 9.89 -9.76
C TRP A 66 -3.39 9.45 -9.62
N ARG A 67 -2.69 9.33 -10.76
CA ARG A 67 -1.24 9.15 -10.76
C ARG A 67 -0.59 10.52 -10.61
N ALA A 68 0.34 10.64 -9.68
CA ALA A 68 0.99 11.90 -9.34
C ALA A 68 2.51 11.80 -9.48
N THR A 69 3.16 12.96 -9.57
CA THR A 69 4.60 13.06 -9.32
C THR A 69 4.89 12.95 -7.82
N GLU A 70 6.13 12.64 -7.43
CA GLU A 70 6.53 12.61 -6.02
C GLU A 70 6.21 13.95 -5.32
N GLN A 71 6.44 15.06 -6.00
CA GLN A 71 6.20 16.39 -5.45
C GLN A 71 4.70 16.64 -5.18
N GLU A 72 3.84 16.30 -6.13
CA GLU A 72 2.39 16.42 -5.96
C GLU A 72 1.87 15.50 -4.86
N PHE A 73 2.42 14.29 -4.78
CA PHE A 73 2.01 13.27 -3.82
C PHE A 73 2.26 13.70 -2.35
N TYR A 74 3.44 14.21 -2.04
CA TYR A 74 3.79 14.56 -0.65
C TYR A 74 3.47 16.01 -0.27
N TYR A 75 3.37 16.90 -1.23
CA TYR A 75 3.22 18.35 -0.97
C TYR A 75 1.96 18.96 -1.58
N GLY A 76 1.16 18.16 -2.28
CA GLY A 76 -0.14 18.59 -2.78
C GLY A 76 -1.11 18.88 -1.63
N HIS A 77 -1.91 19.94 -1.77
CA HIS A 77 -2.99 20.29 -0.84
C HIS A 77 -4.32 19.96 -1.50
N GLU A 78 -4.91 18.86 -1.05
CA GLU A 78 -6.23 18.44 -1.50
C GLU A 78 -7.20 18.44 -0.32
N THR A 79 -8.48 18.64 -0.61
CA THR A 79 -9.55 18.59 0.37
C THR A 79 -10.67 17.70 -0.15
N GLY A 80 -11.23 16.85 0.71
CA GLY A 80 -12.30 15.93 0.32
C GLY A 80 -12.59 14.91 1.40
N GLY A 81 -13.63 14.12 1.19
CA GLY A 81 -13.87 12.91 1.98
C GLY A 81 -12.95 11.78 1.50
N THR A 82 -13.06 10.59 2.10
CA THR A 82 -12.18 9.47 1.84
C THR A 82 -12.94 8.32 1.21
N MET A 83 -12.52 7.88 0.02
CA MET A 83 -12.95 6.65 -0.66
C MET A 83 -11.70 5.84 -1.00
N THR A 84 -11.36 4.90 -0.15
CA THR A 84 -10.17 4.07 -0.30
C THR A 84 -10.23 3.22 -1.56
N SER A 85 -11.42 2.73 -1.92
CA SER A 85 -11.63 1.95 -3.15
C SER A 85 -11.15 2.67 -4.41
N ALA A 86 -11.28 4.00 -4.50
CA ALA A 86 -10.81 4.76 -5.64
C ALA A 86 -9.28 4.64 -5.84
N GLY A 87 -8.51 4.70 -4.75
CA GLY A 87 -7.05 4.51 -4.77
C GLY A 87 -6.67 3.09 -5.18
N LEU A 88 -7.38 2.09 -4.65
CA LEU A 88 -7.11 0.68 -4.94
C LEU A 88 -7.46 0.28 -6.38
N GLU A 89 -8.58 0.76 -6.92
CA GLU A 89 -8.96 0.52 -8.31
C GLU A 89 -7.97 1.12 -9.29
N LEU A 90 -7.50 2.36 -9.03
CA LEU A 90 -6.48 2.97 -9.86
C LEU A 90 -5.15 2.23 -9.75
N THR A 91 -4.78 1.77 -8.55
CA THR A 91 -3.60 0.93 -8.36
C THR A 91 -3.69 -0.35 -9.19
N TYR A 92 -4.79 -1.07 -9.09
CA TYR A 92 -5.02 -2.29 -9.86
C TYR A 92 -4.96 -2.04 -11.38
N SER A 93 -5.66 -1.03 -11.88
CA SER A 93 -5.67 -0.72 -13.31
C SER A 93 -4.27 -0.32 -13.82
N THR A 94 -3.52 0.45 -13.04
CA THR A 94 -2.13 0.83 -13.38
C THR A 94 -1.20 -0.39 -13.41
N ILE A 95 -1.36 -1.33 -12.47
CA ILE A 95 -0.62 -2.61 -12.49
C ILE A 95 -0.90 -3.36 -13.79
N MET A 96 -2.16 -3.55 -14.12
CA MET A 96 -2.54 -4.34 -15.30
C MET A 96 -2.11 -3.71 -16.61
N GLU A 97 -2.07 -2.37 -16.68
CA GLU A 97 -1.68 -1.64 -17.90
C GLU A 97 -0.16 -1.54 -18.07
N HIS A 98 0.60 -1.29 -16.98
CA HIS A 98 2.02 -0.93 -17.08
C HIS A 98 2.98 -1.93 -16.43
N TYR A 99 2.51 -2.75 -15.48
CA TYR A 99 3.37 -3.60 -14.65
C TYR A 99 2.85 -5.04 -14.60
N PRO A 100 2.82 -5.76 -15.74
CA PRO A 100 2.24 -7.11 -15.76
C PRO A 100 2.88 -8.02 -14.71
N PRO A 101 2.08 -8.72 -13.89
CA PRO A 101 2.57 -9.54 -12.76
C PRO A 101 3.50 -10.68 -13.16
N SER A 102 3.50 -11.06 -14.45
CA SER A 102 4.43 -12.07 -14.99
C SER A 102 5.87 -11.55 -15.09
N LEU A 103 6.08 -10.23 -15.15
CA LEU A 103 7.39 -9.59 -15.35
C LEU A 103 7.87 -8.78 -14.14
N TRP A 104 6.95 -8.32 -13.30
CA TRP A 104 7.23 -7.43 -12.18
C TRP A 104 6.93 -8.07 -10.83
N ASN A 105 7.77 -7.82 -9.83
CA ASN A 105 7.44 -8.01 -8.43
C ASN A 105 6.75 -6.75 -7.93
N ILE A 106 5.50 -6.88 -7.50
CA ILE A 106 4.63 -5.75 -7.19
C ILE A 106 4.50 -5.61 -5.69
N TYR A 107 4.79 -4.42 -5.17
CA TYR A 107 4.67 -4.06 -3.76
C TYR A 107 3.72 -2.88 -3.61
N ILE A 108 2.86 -2.93 -2.60
CA ILE A 108 1.98 -1.81 -2.25
C ILE A 108 2.35 -1.34 -0.85
N ALA A 109 2.64 -0.04 -0.74
CA ALA A 109 2.84 0.68 0.51
C ALA A 109 1.68 1.68 0.67
N HIS A 110 0.69 1.32 1.47
CA HIS A 110 -0.52 2.10 1.66
C HIS A 110 -0.50 2.79 3.03
N ALA A 111 -0.72 4.09 3.05
CA ALA A 111 -0.78 4.92 4.26
C ALA A 111 -2.07 5.75 4.29
N SER A 112 -2.78 5.75 5.41
CA SER A 112 -3.92 6.61 5.67
C SER A 112 -4.09 6.87 7.17
N ASP A 113 -5.01 7.74 7.57
CA ASP A 113 -5.38 7.87 8.98
C ASP A 113 -6.53 6.95 9.42
N GLY A 114 -6.91 6.05 8.52
CA GLY A 114 -7.86 4.99 8.75
C GLY A 114 -9.32 5.38 8.52
N ASP A 115 -9.63 6.65 8.29
CA ASP A 115 -11.00 7.07 8.02
C ASP A 115 -11.42 6.59 6.62
N ASN A 116 -12.62 6.01 6.56
CA ASN A 116 -13.23 5.58 5.30
C ASN A 116 -14.75 5.63 5.42
N PHE A 117 -15.47 5.70 4.31
CA PHE A 117 -16.91 5.57 4.32
C PHE A 117 -17.30 4.10 4.57
N PRO A 118 -18.22 3.82 5.53
CA PRO A 118 -18.63 2.44 5.83
C PRO A 118 -19.17 1.67 4.60
N SER A 119 -19.80 2.39 3.66
CA SER A 119 -20.26 1.78 2.41
C SER A 119 -19.14 1.40 1.45
N ASP A 120 -17.95 1.96 1.62
CA ASP A 120 -16.78 1.68 0.80
C ASP A 120 -15.99 0.46 1.31
N ASP A 121 -16.11 0.10 2.59
CA ASP A 121 -15.34 -0.97 3.22
C ASP A 121 -15.52 -2.33 2.53
N ILE A 122 -16.75 -2.65 2.13
CA ILE A 122 -17.07 -3.89 1.40
C ILE A 122 -16.37 -3.91 0.05
N ILE A 123 -16.32 -2.76 -0.63
CA ILE A 123 -15.67 -2.61 -1.93
C ILE A 123 -14.15 -2.74 -1.77
N VAL A 124 -13.59 -2.12 -0.73
CA VAL A 124 -12.16 -2.22 -0.37
C VAL A 124 -11.77 -3.67 -0.11
N GLU A 125 -12.54 -4.39 0.72
CA GLU A 125 -12.28 -5.80 1.00
C GLU A 125 -12.31 -6.64 -0.27
N ASP A 126 -13.31 -6.47 -1.13
CA ASP A 126 -13.42 -7.21 -2.40
C ASP A 126 -12.22 -6.95 -3.32
N ILE A 127 -11.84 -5.68 -3.54
CA ILE A 127 -10.70 -5.32 -4.39
C ILE A 127 -9.41 -5.94 -3.86
N ILE A 128 -9.18 -5.84 -2.57
CA ILE A 128 -7.96 -6.38 -1.95
C ILE A 128 -7.90 -7.88 -2.11
N ARG A 129 -8.95 -8.61 -1.73
CA ARG A 129 -8.98 -10.08 -1.77
C ARG A 129 -8.95 -10.65 -3.18
N THR A 130 -9.72 -10.05 -4.09
CA THR A 130 -9.97 -10.67 -5.40
C THR A 130 -9.07 -10.14 -6.51
N LYS A 131 -8.60 -8.88 -6.40
CA LYS A 131 -7.81 -8.23 -7.45
C LYS A 131 -6.34 -8.05 -7.08
N LEU A 132 -6.04 -7.49 -5.88
CA LEU A 132 -4.67 -7.09 -5.53
C LEU A 132 -3.84 -8.22 -4.92
N LEU A 133 -4.30 -8.86 -3.85
CA LEU A 133 -3.50 -9.89 -3.16
C LEU A 133 -3.11 -11.07 -4.05
N PRO A 134 -3.91 -11.51 -5.04
CA PRO A 134 -3.48 -12.58 -5.95
C PRO A 134 -2.28 -12.24 -6.85
N ILE A 135 -1.97 -10.96 -7.04
CA ILE A 135 -0.97 -10.50 -8.00
C ILE A 135 0.21 -9.75 -7.37
N VAL A 136 0.10 -9.31 -6.10
CA VAL A 136 1.19 -8.61 -5.42
C VAL A 136 2.06 -9.57 -4.61
N GLN A 137 3.36 -9.25 -4.52
CA GLN A 137 4.28 -9.95 -3.64
C GLN A 137 3.97 -9.63 -2.18
N TYR A 138 3.64 -8.38 -1.92
CA TYR A 138 3.37 -7.91 -0.58
C TYR A 138 2.60 -6.60 -0.57
N TYR A 139 1.65 -6.50 0.35
CA TYR A 139 0.86 -5.32 0.64
C TYR A 139 1.10 -4.92 2.09
N ALA A 140 1.68 -3.75 2.32
CA ALA A 140 1.87 -3.17 3.64
C ALA A 140 0.94 -1.97 3.82
N TYR A 141 0.08 -2.04 4.82
CA TYR A 141 -0.78 -0.94 5.24
C TYR A 141 -0.33 -0.38 6.58
N VAL A 142 -0.20 0.94 6.64
CA VAL A 142 0.06 1.66 7.89
C VAL A 142 -1.04 2.68 8.16
N GLU A 143 -1.70 2.54 9.32
CA GLU A 143 -2.64 3.52 9.82
C GLU A 143 -1.89 4.54 10.69
N ILE A 144 -1.94 5.80 10.29
CA ILE A 144 -1.24 6.89 10.98
C ILE A 144 -2.22 7.53 11.94
N THR A 145 -2.08 7.18 13.22
CA THR A 145 -2.96 7.64 14.30
C THR A 145 -2.22 8.65 15.18
N PRO A 146 -2.45 9.94 15.03
CA PRO A 146 -1.87 10.90 15.96
C PRO A 146 -2.54 10.84 17.33
N ASP A 147 -1.77 11.25 18.37
CA ASP A 147 -2.13 11.27 19.81
C ASP A 147 -3.36 12.08 20.22
N SER A 148 -4.31 12.35 19.39
CA SER A 148 -5.52 13.08 19.76
C SER A 148 -6.78 12.35 19.35
N ALA A 149 -7.46 11.85 20.33
CA ALA A 149 -8.81 11.29 20.30
C ALA A 149 -9.89 12.32 19.91
N TYR A 150 -9.84 12.88 18.71
CA TYR A 150 -10.96 13.62 18.13
C TYR A 150 -11.39 12.93 16.84
N GLY A 151 -11.99 11.75 17.00
CA GLY A 151 -12.73 11.12 15.90
C GLY A 151 -14.05 11.86 15.68
N TRP A 152 -14.23 12.42 14.52
CA TRP A 152 -15.52 12.94 14.06
C TRP A 152 -16.36 11.79 13.52
N GLY A 153 -17.40 11.40 14.26
CA GLY A 153 -18.48 10.57 13.71
C GLY A 153 -18.15 9.09 13.52
N SER A 154 -19.11 8.35 13.05
CA SER A 154 -19.07 6.90 12.81
C SER A 154 -18.28 6.56 11.52
N SER A 155 -16.98 6.82 11.49
CA SER A 155 -16.09 6.26 10.49
C SER A 155 -15.61 4.89 10.97
N THR A 156 -15.64 3.90 10.10
CA THR A 156 -14.94 2.64 10.34
C THR A 156 -13.44 2.89 10.21
N LYS A 157 -12.65 2.18 10.99
CA LYS A 157 -11.20 2.26 10.83
C LYS A 157 -10.75 1.20 9.83
N LEU A 158 -10.05 1.64 8.82
CA LEU A 158 -9.56 0.76 7.75
C LEU A 158 -8.65 -0.34 8.29
N TYR A 159 -7.94 -0.08 9.40
CA TYR A 159 -7.19 -1.10 10.13
C TYR A 159 -8.06 -2.31 10.51
N ASP A 160 -9.27 -2.08 11.00
CA ASP A 160 -10.17 -3.14 11.46
C ASP A 160 -10.75 -3.95 10.30
N VAL A 161 -10.85 -3.35 9.10
CA VAL A 161 -11.22 -4.03 7.86
C VAL A 161 -10.07 -4.88 7.32
N LEU A 162 -8.85 -4.35 7.31
CA LEU A 162 -7.71 -4.98 6.66
C LEU A 162 -7.01 -6.03 7.53
N LYS A 163 -7.05 -5.88 8.85
CA LYS A 163 -6.34 -6.79 9.78
C LYS A 163 -6.79 -8.24 9.65
N PRO A 164 -8.11 -8.57 9.61
CA PRO A 164 -8.56 -9.95 9.40
C PRO A 164 -8.09 -10.53 8.05
N ILE A 165 -8.07 -9.71 6.99
CA ILE A 165 -7.61 -10.14 5.67
C ILE A 165 -6.12 -10.51 5.72
N GLY A 166 -5.30 -9.68 6.39
CA GLY A 166 -3.88 -9.93 6.54
C GLY A 166 -3.56 -11.19 7.36
N ASP A 167 -4.37 -11.47 8.39
CA ASP A 167 -4.22 -12.67 9.19
C ASP A 167 -4.56 -13.96 8.42
N GLU A 168 -5.46 -13.86 7.43
CA GLU A 168 -5.87 -14.96 6.58
C GLU A 168 -4.93 -15.18 5.38
N MET A 169 -4.59 -14.12 4.64
CA MET A 169 -3.94 -14.21 3.33
C MET A 169 -2.40 -14.25 3.37
N GLY A 170 -1.78 -13.78 4.44
CA GLY A 170 -0.34 -13.87 4.69
C GLY A 170 0.57 -12.89 3.92
N ASN A 171 0.13 -12.33 2.80
CA ASN A 171 0.88 -11.33 2.03
C ASN A 171 0.33 -9.89 2.18
N LEU A 172 -0.57 -9.68 3.12
CA LEU A 172 -0.98 -8.38 3.62
C LEU A 172 -0.55 -8.25 5.08
N SER A 173 0.09 -7.15 5.42
CA SER A 173 0.34 -6.82 6.84
C SER A 173 -0.12 -5.41 7.14
N VAL A 174 -0.67 -5.24 8.34
CA VAL A 174 -1.23 -3.98 8.81
C VAL A 174 -0.57 -3.57 10.14
N ALA A 175 -0.29 -2.29 10.29
CA ALA A 175 0.29 -1.73 11.50
C ALA A 175 -0.23 -0.31 11.75
N LYS A 176 0.03 0.20 12.97
CA LYS A 176 -0.26 1.60 13.34
C LYS A 176 1.04 2.33 13.59
N ILE A 177 1.09 3.60 13.18
CA ILE A 177 2.19 4.52 13.41
C ILE A 177 1.61 5.75 14.08
N ASP A 178 2.10 6.07 15.27
CA ASP A 178 1.65 7.20 16.08
C ASP A 178 2.67 8.34 16.11
N ASP A 179 3.95 8.03 15.95
CA ASP A 179 5.02 9.01 15.92
C ASP A 179 6.19 8.59 14.99
N GLU A 180 7.17 9.48 14.85
CA GLU A 180 8.34 9.26 13.99
C GLU A 180 9.22 8.12 14.50
N ALA A 181 9.34 7.93 15.81
CA ALA A 181 10.16 6.87 16.40
C ALA A 181 9.56 5.48 16.14
N ALA A 182 8.25 5.39 15.98
CA ALA A 182 7.54 4.15 15.69
C ALA A 182 7.71 3.69 14.22
N VAL A 183 8.06 4.58 13.27
CA VAL A 183 8.09 4.24 11.84
C VAL A 183 9.06 3.10 11.56
N TYR A 184 10.31 3.19 12.04
CA TYR A 184 11.32 2.17 11.77
C TYR A 184 11.02 0.82 12.45
N PRO A 185 10.66 0.74 13.74
CA PRO A 185 10.24 -0.51 14.39
C PRO A 185 9.04 -1.17 13.68
N VAL A 186 8.03 -0.38 13.28
CA VAL A 186 6.87 -0.87 12.55
C VAL A 186 7.30 -1.42 11.18
N PHE A 187 8.15 -0.69 10.46
CA PHE A 187 8.70 -1.15 9.19
C PHE A 187 9.40 -2.50 9.34
N VAL A 188 10.32 -2.64 10.31
CA VAL A 188 11.02 -3.91 10.56
C VAL A 188 10.03 -5.04 10.82
N LYS A 189 9.03 -4.82 11.68
CA LYS A 189 7.99 -5.81 12.00
C LYS A 189 7.17 -6.24 10.77
N LEU A 190 6.84 -5.29 9.88
CA LEU A 190 6.06 -5.57 8.67
C LEU A 190 6.85 -6.44 7.67
N PHE A 191 8.18 -6.23 7.58
CA PHE A 191 9.06 -6.91 6.61
C PHE A 191 9.95 -7.99 7.24
N GLU A 192 9.83 -8.29 8.54
CA GLU A 192 10.42 -9.49 9.12
C GLU A 192 9.85 -10.73 8.44
N ARG A 193 10.74 -11.54 7.86
CA ARG A 193 10.34 -12.85 7.29
C ARG A 193 9.75 -13.69 8.42
N LYS A 194 8.45 -13.94 8.36
CA LYS A 194 7.83 -15.00 9.17
C LYS A 194 8.55 -16.30 8.78
N LYS A 195 9.37 -16.84 9.70
CA LYS A 195 10.07 -18.12 9.56
C LYS A 195 9.08 -19.26 9.52
#